data_a2e1f3719611d0e5e456efec7383b7eb
#
_entry.id   a2e1f3719611d0e5e456efec7383b7eb
#
_cell.length_a   1.000
_cell.length_b   1.000
_cell.length_c   1.000
_cell.angle_alpha   90.00
_cell.angle_beta   90.00
_cell.angle_gamma   90.00
#
_symmetry.space_group_name_H-M   'P 1'
#
loop_
_entity.id
_entity.type
_entity.pdbx_description
1 polymer ?
#
loop_
_entity_poly.entity_id
_entity_poly.type
_entity_poly.pdbx_seq_one_letter_code
_entity_poly.pdbx_strand_id
1 'polypeptide(L)'
;ASMWFDYLDLLTRYHKDLHNAYYVCPTNLKRAHDLYVAKKKRDDEKARKARDMQRLLKLKKYAEDYIKEKSKFFDLKLSDGKIVVIPLKSLEEFKKEGEIMHHCVFSNEYFKKKDSLILSARIGKKHIETVEVNLKTFSIVQSRGVCNKDTEYHDSIVKLVNNNMNLIQKCLKKVA
;
A
#
# COMPACT_ATOMS: atom_id res chain seq x y z
N ALA A 1 20.59 8.35 -32.48
CA ALA A 1 21.68 7.43 -32.09
C ALA A 1 21.90 6.43 -33.20
N SER A 2 23.16 6.02 -33.47
CA SER A 2 23.41 5.01 -34.48
C SER A 2 23.16 3.62 -33.88
N MET A 3 22.64 2.70 -34.69
CA MET A 3 22.40 1.30 -34.30
C MET A 3 23.69 0.66 -33.70
N TRP A 4 24.84 1.08 -34.15
CA TRP A 4 26.10 0.54 -33.65
C TRP A 4 26.39 0.96 -32.20
N PHE A 5 26.12 2.21 -31.81
CA PHE A 5 26.24 2.64 -30.41
C PHE A 5 25.25 1.89 -29.51
N ASP A 6 23.99 1.78 -29.94
CA ASP A 6 23.00 0.99 -29.18
C ASP A 6 23.44 -0.47 -29.02
N TYR A 7 24.08 -1.05 -30.03
CA TYR A 7 24.62 -2.40 -29.96
C TYR A 7 25.80 -2.49 -28.98
N LEU A 8 26.72 -1.54 -28.95
CA LEU A 8 27.81 -1.49 -27.97
C LEU A 8 27.30 -1.37 -26.55
N ASP A 9 26.26 -0.56 -26.30
CA ASP A 9 25.61 -0.47 -24.99
C ASP A 9 25.01 -1.79 -24.56
N LEU A 10 24.39 -2.53 -25.49
CA LEU A 10 23.89 -3.87 -25.23
C LEU A 10 25.01 -4.86 -24.91
N LEU A 11 26.13 -4.82 -25.63
CA LEU A 11 27.31 -5.65 -25.32
C LEU A 11 27.85 -5.34 -23.93
N THR A 12 27.97 -4.07 -23.56
CA THR A 12 28.39 -3.63 -22.22
C THR A 12 27.46 -4.16 -21.15
N ARG A 13 26.14 -4.03 -21.34
CA ARG A 13 25.13 -4.56 -20.42
C ARG A 13 25.29 -6.07 -20.18
N TYR A 14 25.71 -6.81 -21.20
CA TYR A 14 25.92 -8.25 -21.11
C TYR A 14 27.39 -8.64 -20.85
N HIS A 15 28.19 -7.70 -20.36
CA HIS A 15 29.61 -7.90 -19.99
C HIS A 15 30.44 -8.57 -21.10
N LYS A 16 30.19 -8.16 -22.36
CA LYS A 16 30.99 -8.64 -23.48
C LYS A 16 32.25 -7.81 -23.60
N ASP A 17 33.35 -8.48 -23.99
CA ASP A 17 34.63 -7.81 -24.22
C ASP A 17 34.56 -6.92 -25.46
N LEU A 18 34.61 -5.60 -25.24
CA LEU A 18 34.56 -4.61 -26.31
C LEU A 18 35.90 -4.48 -27.08
N HIS A 19 36.99 -5.12 -26.64
CA HIS A 19 38.24 -5.21 -27.37
C HIS A 19 38.27 -6.42 -28.30
N ASN A 20 37.31 -7.31 -28.21
CA ASN A 20 37.22 -8.50 -29.05
C ASN A 20 36.41 -8.20 -30.32
N ALA A 21 37.09 -8.21 -31.46
CA ALA A 21 36.50 -7.97 -32.78
C ALA A 21 35.30 -8.87 -33.09
N TYR A 22 35.28 -10.11 -32.56
CA TYR A 22 34.13 -11.01 -32.70
C TYR A 22 32.82 -10.42 -32.19
N TYR A 23 32.86 -9.64 -31.12
CA TYR A 23 31.68 -8.97 -30.57
C TYR A 23 31.42 -7.63 -31.25
N VAL A 24 32.43 -6.76 -31.38
CA VAL A 24 32.22 -5.36 -31.81
C VAL A 24 32.05 -5.20 -33.31
N CYS A 25 32.56 -6.15 -34.12
CA CYS A 25 32.47 -6.15 -35.59
C CYS A 25 31.71 -7.37 -36.11
N PRO A 26 30.42 -7.52 -35.80
CA PRO A 26 29.63 -8.67 -36.28
C PRO A 26 29.46 -8.59 -37.80
N THR A 27 29.45 -9.73 -38.47
CA THR A 27 29.22 -9.83 -39.94
C THR A 27 27.90 -9.19 -40.38
N ASN A 28 26.89 -9.21 -39.50
CA ASN A 28 25.61 -8.55 -39.72
C ASN A 28 25.20 -7.81 -38.45
N LEU A 29 25.46 -6.50 -38.41
CA LEU A 29 25.19 -5.65 -37.26
C LEU A 29 23.71 -5.64 -36.88
N LYS A 30 22.81 -5.53 -37.88
CA LYS A 30 21.35 -5.51 -37.60
C LYS A 30 20.90 -6.80 -36.90
N ARG A 31 21.30 -7.95 -37.42
CA ARG A 31 20.94 -9.24 -36.84
C ARG A 31 21.50 -9.40 -35.43
N ALA A 32 22.75 -9.00 -35.21
CA ALA A 32 23.39 -9.06 -33.90
C ALA A 32 22.69 -8.12 -32.90
N HIS A 33 22.41 -6.88 -33.28
CA HIS A 33 21.66 -5.92 -32.49
C HIS A 33 20.28 -6.46 -32.11
N ASP A 34 19.50 -6.95 -33.08
CA ASP A 34 18.13 -7.46 -32.86
C ASP A 34 18.12 -8.65 -31.89
N LEU A 35 19.12 -9.53 -31.95
CA LEU A 35 19.29 -10.64 -30.99
C LEU A 35 19.48 -10.13 -29.54
N TYR A 36 20.36 -9.13 -29.35
CA TYR A 36 20.59 -8.57 -28.02
C TYR A 36 19.41 -7.73 -27.53
N VAL A 37 18.70 -7.02 -28.40
CA VAL A 37 17.43 -6.33 -28.06
C VAL A 37 16.38 -7.33 -27.60
N ALA A 38 16.19 -8.45 -28.33
CA ALA A 38 15.27 -9.50 -27.93
C ALA A 38 15.67 -10.17 -26.60
N LYS A 39 16.96 -10.36 -26.38
CA LYS A 39 17.49 -10.86 -25.09
C LYS A 39 17.20 -9.90 -23.97
N LYS A 40 17.50 -8.60 -24.14
CA LYS A 40 17.21 -7.54 -23.16
C LYS A 40 15.74 -7.52 -22.80
N LYS A 41 14.84 -7.53 -23.79
CA LYS A 41 13.39 -7.52 -23.58
C LYS A 41 12.93 -8.70 -22.71
N ARG A 42 13.43 -9.89 -22.97
CA ARG A 42 13.12 -11.10 -22.16
C ARG A 42 13.64 -10.99 -20.73
N ASP A 43 14.87 -10.49 -20.56
CA ASP A 43 15.48 -10.37 -19.23
C ASP A 43 14.79 -9.29 -18.41
N ASP A 44 14.43 -8.14 -19.01
CA ASP A 44 13.67 -7.07 -18.38
C ASP A 44 12.26 -7.53 -17.97
N GLU A 45 11.60 -8.34 -18.81
CA GLU A 45 10.30 -8.90 -18.49
C GLU A 45 10.38 -9.92 -17.34
N LYS A 46 11.39 -10.79 -17.32
CA LYS A 46 11.64 -11.70 -16.19
C LYS A 46 11.90 -10.93 -14.88
N ALA A 47 12.75 -9.90 -14.95
CA ALA A 47 13.04 -9.06 -13.78
C ALA A 47 11.80 -8.31 -13.28
N ARG A 48 10.92 -7.82 -14.19
CA ARG A 48 9.64 -7.21 -13.83
C ARG A 48 8.74 -8.21 -13.11
N LYS A 49 8.52 -9.39 -13.70
CA LYS A 49 7.69 -10.45 -13.09
C LYS A 49 8.20 -10.86 -11.72
N ALA A 50 9.52 -10.97 -11.55
CA ALA A 50 10.13 -11.29 -10.26
C ALA A 50 9.86 -10.19 -9.21
N ARG A 51 10.00 -8.90 -9.57
CA ARG A 51 9.69 -7.77 -8.69
C ARG A 51 8.20 -7.74 -8.31
N ASP A 52 7.31 -7.97 -9.28
CA ASP A 52 5.86 -7.99 -9.04
C ASP A 52 5.49 -9.13 -8.08
N MET A 53 6.08 -10.31 -8.27
CA MET A 53 5.88 -11.45 -7.37
C MET A 53 6.38 -11.15 -5.95
N GLN A 54 7.56 -10.57 -5.79
CA GLN A 54 8.07 -10.17 -4.47
C GLN A 54 7.17 -9.14 -3.80
N ARG A 55 6.64 -8.17 -4.58
CA ARG A 55 5.68 -7.19 -4.06
C ARG A 55 4.41 -7.85 -3.55
N LEU A 56 3.84 -8.79 -4.31
CA LEU A 56 2.65 -9.55 -3.91
C LEU A 56 2.88 -10.35 -2.63
N LEU A 57 4.01 -11.05 -2.53
CA LEU A 57 4.39 -11.81 -1.33
C LEU A 57 4.51 -10.92 -0.09
N LYS A 58 5.13 -9.74 -0.24
CA LYS A 58 5.21 -8.75 0.85
C LYS A 58 3.83 -8.26 1.28
N LEU A 59 2.96 -7.92 0.32
CA LEU A 59 1.59 -7.47 0.63
C LEU A 59 0.79 -8.57 1.34
N LYS A 60 0.91 -9.83 0.90
CA LYS A 60 0.26 -10.97 1.55
C LYS A 60 0.72 -11.12 3.00
N LYS A 61 2.03 -11.06 3.25
CA LYS A 61 2.57 -11.10 4.61
C LYS A 61 2.04 -9.96 5.49
N TYR A 62 2.00 -8.72 4.97
CA TYR A 62 1.45 -7.59 5.71
C TYR A 62 -0.05 -7.77 6.01
N ALA A 63 -0.82 -8.36 5.10
CA ALA A 63 -2.23 -8.66 5.34
C ALA A 63 -2.40 -9.66 6.49
N GLU A 64 -1.59 -10.73 6.50
CA GLU A 64 -1.59 -11.74 7.56
C GLU A 64 -1.19 -11.12 8.92
N ASP A 65 -0.11 -10.33 8.95
CA ASP A 65 0.36 -9.65 10.16
C ASP A 65 -0.70 -8.67 10.69
N TYR A 66 -1.35 -7.90 9.80
CA TYR A 66 -2.42 -6.97 10.15
C TYR A 66 -3.62 -7.69 10.79
N ILE A 67 -4.10 -8.76 10.17
CA ILE A 67 -5.21 -9.56 10.69
C ILE A 67 -4.83 -10.12 12.07
N LYS A 68 -3.64 -10.69 12.21
CA LYS A 68 -3.17 -11.25 13.50
C LYS A 68 -3.15 -10.19 14.61
N GLU A 69 -2.70 -8.97 14.32
CA GLU A 69 -2.59 -7.90 15.32
C GLU A 69 -3.93 -7.20 15.61
N LYS A 70 -4.79 -7.03 14.60
CA LYS A 70 -5.98 -6.16 14.68
C LYS A 70 -7.31 -6.91 14.70
N SER A 71 -7.35 -8.23 14.49
CA SER A 71 -8.61 -9.01 14.47
C SER A 71 -9.46 -8.84 15.72
N LYS A 72 -8.86 -8.63 16.88
CA LYS A 72 -9.55 -8.36 18.15
C LYS A 72 -10.44 -7.11 18.13
N PHE A 73 -10.24 -6.20 17.20
CA PHE A 73 -11.06 -5.00 17.01
C PHE A 73 -12.13 -5.15 15.92
N PHE A 74 -12.12 -6.22 15.13
CA PHE A 74 -12.94 -6.32 13.92
C PHE A 74 -14.45 -6.34 14.19
N ASP A 75 -14.87 -6.70 15.39
CA ASP A 75 -16.28 -6.67 15.82
C ASP A 75 -16.68 -5.33 16.45
N LEU A 76 -15.71 -4.39 16.57
CA LEU A 76 -15.98 -3.07 17.13
C LEU A 76 -16.90 -2.28 16.18
N LYS A 77 -17.98 -1.77 16.74
CA LYS A 77 -18.90 -0.88 16.06
C LYS A 77 -19.35 0.20 17.04
N LEU A 78 -18.98 1.44 16.75
CA LEU A 78 -19.43 2.61 17.50
C LEU A 78 -20.53 3.27 16.70
N SER A 79 -21.64 3.65 17.35
CA SER A 79 -22.75 4.29 16.65
C SER A 79 -23.52 5.24 17.58
N ASP A 80 -23.99 6.35 17.02
CA ASP A 80 -24.94 7.27 17.65
C ASP A 80 -26.35 7.17 17.03
N GLY A 81 -26.57 6.14 16.17
CA GLY A 81 -27.81 5.95 15.43
C GLY A 81 -27.74 6.48 13.99
N LYS A 82 -26.98 7.52 13.71
CA LYS A 82 -26.76 8.11 12.37
C LYS A 82 -25.39 7.77 11.82
N ILE A 83 -24.35 8.04 12.60
CA ILE A 83 -22.95 7.79 12.27
C ILE A 83 -22.54 6.41 12.79
N VAL A 84 -21.86 5.65 11.97
CA VAL A 84 -21.25 4.37 12.33
C VAL A 84 -19.76 4.46 12.11
N VAL A 85 -18.98 4.10 13.13
CA VAL A 85 -17.51 4.06 13.07
C VAL A 85 -17.06 2.63 13.28
N ILE A 86 -16.36 2.08 12.30
CA ILE A 86 -15.89 0.69 12.27
C ILE A 86 -14.43 0.60 11.88
N PRO A 87 -13.67 -0.41 12.36
CA PRO A 87 -12.28 -0.61 11.96
C PRO A 87 -12.18 -1.06 10.50
N LEU A 88 -11.11 -0.66 9.83
CA LEU A 88 -10.72 -1.26 8.55
C LEU A 88 -10.16 -2.67 8.83
N LYS A 89 -10.69 -3.68 8.14
CA LYS A 89 -10.43 -5.10 8.45
C LYS A 89 -9.38 -5.75 7.55
N SER A 90 -9.11 -5.18 6.38
CA SER A 90 -8.18 -5.75 5.41
C SER A 90 -7.43 -4.68 4.64
N LEU A 91 -6.31 -5.07 3.98
CA LEU A 91 -5.56 -4.17 3.12
C LEU A 91 -6.39 -3.65 1.93
N GLU A 92 -7.33 -4.45 1.44
CA GLU A 92 -8.28 -4.06 0.41
C GLU A 92 -9.20 -2.92 0.91
N GLU A 93 -9.64 -2.98 2.16
CA GLU A 93 -10.43 -1.91 2.77
C GLU A 93 -9.59 -0.63 2.93
N PHE A 94 -8.31 -0.73 3.33
CA PHE A 94 -7.40 0.42 3.35
C PHE A 94 -7.22 1.06 1.98
N LYS A 95 -7.06 0.23 0.95
CA LYS A 95 -6.93 0.72 -0.43
C LYS A 95 -8.19 1.44 -0.87
N LYS A 96 -9.36 0.83 -0.66
CA LYS A 96 -10.67 1.40 -0.99
C LYS A 96 -10.94 2.68 -0.22
N GLU A 97 -10.63 2.74 1.08
CA GLU A 97 -10.75 3.93 1.91
C GLU A 97 -9.90 5.08 1.34
N GLY A 98 -8.62 4.79 1.01
CA GLY A 98 -7.71 5.77 0.43
C GLY A 98 -8.19 6.31 -0.93
N GLU A 99 -8.75 5.44 -1.78
CA GLU A 99 -9.31 5.81 -3.08
C GLU A 99 -10.56 6.70 -2.93
N ILE A 100 -11.50 6.33 -2.05
CA ILE A 100 -12.75 7.09 -1.82
C ILE A 100 -12.46 8.43 -1.16
N MET A 101 -11.59 8.46 -0.18
CA MET A 101 -11.31 9.63 0.63
C MET A 101 -10.22 10.53 0.04
N HIS A 102 -9.58 10.10 -1.07
CA HIS A 102 -8.47 10.82 -1.71
C HIS A 102 -7.35 11.19 -0.74
N HIS A 103 -6.93 10.24 0.10
CA HIS A 103 -5.82 10.41 1.02
C HIS A 103 -4.93 9.16 1.13
N CYS A 104 -3.75 9.32 1.74
CA CYS A 104 -2.64 8.38 1.67
C CYS A 104 -2.68 7.27 2.73
N VAL A 105 -3.86 6.84 3.21
CA VAL A 105 -3.95 5.82 4.28
C VAL A 105 -3.35 4.48 3.88
N PHE A 106 -3.49 4.09 2.61
CA PHE A 106 -2.89 2.87 2.08
C PHE A 106 -1.43 3.09 1.64
N SER A 107 -1.15 4.15 0.86
CA SER A 107 0.20 4.43 0.33
C SER A 107 1.21 4.77 1.43
N ASN A 108 0.78 5.39 2.52
CA ASN A 108 1.60 5.64 3.71
C ASN A 108 1.60 4.46 4.68
N GLU A 109 1.10 3.30 4.26
CA GLU A 109 1.21 2.02 4.96
C GLU A 109 0.71 2.06 6.43
N TYR A 110 -0.40 2.77 6.68
CA TYR A 110 -0.98 2.87 8.04
C TYR A 110 -1.30 1.52 8.66
N PHE A 111 -1.55 0.49 7.82
CA PHE A 111 -1.75 -0.89 8.27
C PHE A 111 -0.51 -1.52 8.94
N LYS A 112 0.68 -0.94 8.77
CA LYS A 112 1.92 -1.38 9.45
C LYS A 112 2.09 -0.77 10.84
N LYS A 113 1.32 0.26 11.18
CA LYS A 113 1.43 0.93 12.47
C LYS A 113 0.82 0.06 13.57
N LYS A 114 1.66 -0.55 14.41
CA LYS A 114 1.22 -1.45 15.50
C LYS A 114 0.35 -0.73 16.53
N ASP A 115 0.74 0.50 16.87
CA ASP A 115 0.11 1.30 17.91
C ASP A 115 -1.06 2.17 17.40
N SER A 116 -1.47 2.02 16.14
CA SER A 116 -2.59 2.75 15.54
C SER A 116 -3.73 1.81 15.18
N LEU A 117 -4.95 2.23 15.45
CA LEU A 117 -6.18 1.62 14.94
C LEU A 117 -6.84 2.60 13.98
N ILE A 118 -7.08 2.14 12.75
CA ILE A 118 -7.70 2.96 11.71
C ILE A 118 -9.16 2.57 11.59
N LEU A 119 -10.03 3.57 11.74
CA LEU A 119 -11.48 3.44 11.72
C LEU A 119 -12.04 4.25 10.54
N SER A 120 -13.12 3.76 9.95
CA SER A 120 -13.90 4.46 8.93
C SER A 120 -15.23 4.90 9.54
N ALA A 121 -15.47 6.21 9.57
CA ALA A 121 -16.74 6.81 9.95
C ALA A 121 -17.66 6.91 8.73
N ARG A 122 -18.88 6.39 8.85
CA ARG A 122 -19.83 6.26 7.74
C ARG A 122 -21.24 6.68 8.13
N ILE A 123 -21.98 7.16 7.14
CA ILE A 123 -23.44 7.36 7.22
C ILE A 123 -24.04 6.50 6.09
N GLY A 124 -24.72 5.41 6.48
CA GLY A 124 -25.14 4.39 5.52
C GLY A 124 -23.94 3.77 4.78
N LYS A 125 -23.91 3.94 3.45
CA LYS A 125 -22.80 3.47 2.60
C LYS A 125 -21.74 4.54 2.33
N LYS A 126 -21.99 5.81 2.73
CA LYS A 126 -21.09 6.93 2.45
C LYS A 126 -19.98 7.00 3.50
N HIS A 127 -18.73 7.00 3.06
CA HIS A 127 -17.56 7.28 3.90
C HIS A 127 -17.52 8.78 4.19
N ILE A 128 -17.34 9.15 5.44
CA ILE A 128 -17.35 10.55 5.90
C ILE A 128 -15.96 10.99 6.35
N GLU A 129 -15.36 10.28 7.29
CA GLU A 129 -14.00 10.52 7.77
C GLU A 129 -13.27 9.21 8.07
N THR A 130 -11.95 9.25 7.94
CA THR A 130 -11.05 8.21 8.44
C THR A 130 -10.42 8.68 9.73
N VAL A 131 -10.54 7.88 10.79
CA VAL A 131 -10.08 8.21 12.14
C VAL A 131 -8.89 7.32 12.49
N GLU A 132 -7.80 7.93 12.96
CA GLU A 132 -6.64 7.22 13.53
C GLU A 132 -6.67 7.35 15.05
N VAL A 133 -6.70 6.25 15.76
CA VAL A 133 -6.65 6.16 17.22
C VAL A 133 -5.32 5.58 17.65
N ASN A 134 -4.61 6.23 18.57
CA ASN A 134 -3.42 5.69 19.21
C ASN A 134 -3.82 4.69 20.31
N LEU A 135 -3.35 3.45 20.19
CA LEU A 135 -3.68 2.35 21.12
C LEU A 135 -2.87 2.36 22.41
N LYS A 136 -1.85 3.21 22.54
CA LYS A 136 -1.08 3.40 23.78
C LYS A 136 -1.69 4.49 24.65
N THR A 137 -1.99 5.62 24.02
CA THR A 137 -2.52 6.81 24.72
C THR A 137 -4.04 6.83 24.78
N PHE A 138 -4.70 6.01 23.98
CA PHE A 138 -6.16 6.00 23.79
C PHE A 138 -6.71 7.37 23.45
N SER A 139 -6.07 8.01 22.49
CA SER A 139 -6.44 9.32 21.97
C SER A 139 -6.56 9.28 20.45
N ILE A 140 -7.41 10.15 19.91
CA ILE A 140 -7.51 10.36 18.47
C ILE A 140 -6.26 11.11 18.02
N VAL A 141 -5.53 10.56 17.05
CA VAL A 141 -4.38 11.20 16.41
C VAL A 141 -4.86 12.17 15.34
N GLN A 142 -5.84 11.73 14.54
CA GLN A 142 -6.46 12.52 13.49
C GLN A 142 -7.82 11.93 13.09
N SER A 143 -8.69 12.78 12.58
CA SER A 143 -9.93 12.43 11.91
C SER A 143 -10.06 13.34 10.68
N ARG A 144 -10.12 12.74 9.48
CA ARG A 144 -10.06 13.48 8.23
C ARG A 144 -11.04 12.94 7.20
N GLY A 145 -11.74 13.84 6.56
CA GLY A 145 -12.62 13.58 5.43
C GLY A 145 -11.90 13.62 4.09
N VAL A 146 -12.66 13.74 3.02
CA VAL A 146 -12.14 13.77 1.64
C VAL A 146 -11.07 14.85 1.48
N CYS A 147 -9.94 14.52 0.86
CA CYS A 147 -8.79 15.40 0.66
C CYS A 147 -8.26 16.01 1.98
N ASN A 148 -8.30 15.24 3.07
CA ASN A 148 -7.86 15.65 4.42
C ASN A 148 -8.56 16.87 5.00
N LYS A 149 -9.79 17.15 4.57
CA LYS A 149 -10.61 18.26 5.10
C LYS A 149 -11.48 17.76 6.25
N ASP A 150 -11.78 18.64 7.18
CA ASP A 150 -12.78 18.38 8.20
C ASP A 150 -14.18 18.42 7.56
N THR A 151 -15.08 17.55 8.00
CA THR A 151 -16.45 17.49 7.52
C THR A 151 -17.39 18.18 8.49
N GLU A 152 -18.63 18.43 8.07
CA GLU A 152 -19.69 18.92 8.97
C GLU A 152 -19.99 17.97 10.16
N TYR A 153 -19.56 16.71 10.05
CA TYR A 153 -19.74 15.67 11.08
C TYR A 153 -18.50 15.49 11.96
N HIS A 154 -17.43 16.25 11.73
CA HIS A 154 -16.14 16.09 12.42
C HIS A 154 -16.28 16.02 13.94
N ASP A 155 -16.89 17.04 14.55
CA ASP A 155 -17.06 17.10 16.01
C ASP A 155 -17.89 15.93 16.54
N SER A 156 -18.94 15.53 15.81
CA SER A 156 -19.79 14.40 16.17
C SER A 156 -19.02 13.08 16.12
N ILE A 157 -18.18 12.88 15.10
CA ILE A 157 -17.33 11.70 14.95
C ILE A 157 -16.29 11.63 16.08
N VAL A 158 -15.59 12.73 16.32
CA VAL A 158 -14.57 12.83 17.39
C VAL A 158 -15.21 12.55 18.76
N LYS A 159 -16.36 13.16 19.04
CA LYS A 159 -17.11 12.91 20.29
C LYS A 159 -17.57 11.46 20.42
N LEU A 160 -18.10 10.87 19.34
CA LEU A 160 -18.53 9.48 19.31
C LEU A 160 -17.39 8.52 19.65
N VAL A 161 -16.23 8.72 19.02
CA VAL A 161 -15.03 7.86 19.26
C VAL A 161 -14.52 8.07 20.68
N ASN A 162 -14.38 9.29 21.17
CA ASN A 162 -13.89 9.59 22.51
C ASN A 162 -14.81 9.01 23.60
N ASN A 163 -16.11 9.15 23.46
CA ASN A 163 -17.08 8.60 24.42
C ASN A 163 -17.08 7.06 24.48
N ASN A 164 -16.59 6.41 23.44
CA ASN A 164 -16.53 4.95 23.34
C ASN A 164 -15.10 4.39 23.39
N MET A 165 -14.12 5.17 23.82
CA MET A 165 -12.70 4.75 23.91
C MET A 165 -12.52 3.55 24.84
N ASN A 166 -13.37 3.42 25.87
CA ASN A 166 -13.41 2.28 26.76
C ASN A 166 -13.72 0.95 26.05
N LEU A 167 -14.48 0.97 24.95
CA LEU A 167 -14.76 -0.23 24.15
C LEU A 167 -13.51 -0.68 23.38
N ILE A 168 -12.72 0.27 22.87
CA ILE A 168 -11.43 -0.01 22.24
C ILE A 168 -10.48 -0.63 23.27
N GLN A 169 -10.40 -0.07 24.48
CA GLN A 169 -9.59 -0.62 25.58
C GLN A 169 -10.00 -2.05 25.96
N LYS A 170 -11.31 -2.32 26.01
CA LYS A 170 -11.83 -3.68 26.31
C LYS A 170 -11.41 -4.71 25.28
N CYS A 171 -11.29 -4.34 23.98
CA CYS A 171 -10.80 -5.26 22.95
C CYS A 171 -9.34 -5.68 23.18
N LEU A 172 -8.51 -4.84 23.80
CA LEU A 172 -7.13 -5.19 24.15
C LEU A 172 -7.06 -6.18 25.33
N LYS A 173 -7.97 -6.07 26.30
CA LYS A 173 -7.99 -6.90 27.51
C LYS A 173 -8.56 -8.30 27.31
N LYS A 174 -9.31 -8.54 26.23
CA LYS A 174 -9.93 -9.86 25.93
C LYS A 174 -8.92 -10.91 25.46
N VAL A 175 -7.66 -10.58 25.27
CA VAL A 175 -6.60 -11.45 24.71
C VAL A 175 -5.55 -11.85 25.76
N ALA A 176 -5.74 -11.46 27.02
CA ALA A 176 -4.89 -11.88 28.13
C ALA A 176 -5.41 -13.15 28.81
#